data_0f9a505eeba410945b5eae3dc79d3dcd
#
_entry.id   0f9a505eeba410945b5eae3dc79d3dcd
#
_cell.length_a   1.000
_cell.length_b   1.000
_cell.length_c   1.000
_cell.angle_alpha   90.00
_cell.angle_beta   90.00
_cell.angle_gamma   90.00
#
_symmetry.space_group_name_H-M   'P 1'
#
loop_
_entity.id
_entity.type
_entity.pdbx_description
1 polymer ?
#
loop_
_entity_poly.entity_id
_entity_poly.type
_entity_poly.pdbx_seq_one_letter_code
_entity_poly.pdbx_strand_id
1 'polypeptide(L)'
;MKTYTLHVAGLTRELPIIKLSYDLSIASFVILGDTEIVRKTAPIIAKKLPEVDFIVTAEAKGIPLAYEISKILNLNEYIVAR
;
A
#
# COMPACT_ATOMS: atom_id res chain seq x y z
N MET A 1 5.53 1.57 24.11
CA MET A 1 5.22 0.67 22.98
C MET A 1 6.41 0.63 22.04
N LYS A 2 6.76 -0.55 21.57
CA LYS A 2 7.81 -0.67 20.56
C LYS A 2 7.23 -0.40 19.19
N THR A 3 8.01 0.31 18.37
CA THR A 3 7.62 0.60 17.00
C THR A 3 8.77 0.29 16.06
N TYR A 4 8.45 0.14 14.81
CA TYR A 4 9.41 0.03 13.72
C TYR A 4 9.27 1.25 12.83
N THR A 5 10.39 1.92 12.57
CA THR A 5 10.38 3.11 11.70
C THR A 5 10.49 2.67 10.25
N LEU A 6 9.48 3.02 9.45
CA LEU A 6 9.45 2.71 8.02
C LEU A 6 9.64 3.99 7.22
N HIS A 7 10.57 3.94 6.26
CA HIS A 7 10.76 5.02 5.29
C HIS A 7 10.27 4.54 3.92
N VAL A 8 9.26 5.20 3.38
CA VAL A 8 8.70 4.85 2.08
C VAL A 8 8.22 6.09 1.36
N ALA A 9 8.57 6.19 0.07
CA ALA A 9 8.13 7.30 -0.81
C ALA A 9 8.44 8.69 -0.22
N GLY A 10 9.56 8.82 0.49
CA GLY A 10 9.93 10.08 1.14
C GLY A 10 9.20 10.36 2.44
N LEU A 11 8.37 9.45 2.89
CA LEU A 11 7.60 9.58 4.13
C LEU A 11 8.16 8.67 5.20
N THR A 12 7.93 9.05 6.46
CA THR A 12 8.31 8.24 7.62
C THR A 12 7.06 7.84 8.37
N ARG A 13 6.97 6.57 8.72
CA ARG A 13 5.87 6.04 9.53
C ARG A 13 6.40 5.19 10.65
N GLU A 14 5.82 5.35 11.84
CA GLU A 14 6.11 4.51 12.99
C GLU A 14 5.07 3.40 13.04
N LEU A 15 5.52 2.15 12.80
CA LEU A 15 4.63 0.99 12.77
C LEU A 15 4.61 0.33 14.13
N PRO A 16 3.44 0.11 14.74
CA PRO A 16 3.38 -0.60 16.00
C PRO A 16 3.81 -2.05 15.82
N ILE A 17 4.60 -2.55 16.76
CA ILE A 17 5.01 -3.94 16.75
C ILE A 17 3.98 -4.73 17.55
N ILE A 18 3.35 -5.69 16.90
CA ILE A 18 2.28 -6.50 17.46
C ILE A 18 2.75 -7.92 17.59
N LYS A 19 2.62 -8.45 18.81
CA LYS A 19 2.99 -9.83 19.10
C LYS A 19 1.87 -10.78 18.68
N LEU A 20 2.18 -11.70 17.78
CA LEU A 20 1.22 -12.69 17.29
C LEU A 20 1.30 -13.99 18.05
N SER A 21 2.50 -14.37 18.49
CA SER A 21 2.73 -15.58 19.28
C SER A 21 3.96 -15.37 20.13
N TYR A 22 4.34 -16.39 20.90
CA TYR A 22 5.47 -16.31 21.82
C TYR A 22 6.76 -15.85 21.14
N ASP A 23 7.01 -16.32 19.93
CA ASP A 23 8.25 -16.08 19.19
C ASP A 23 8.05 -15.33 17.87
N LEU A 24 6.87 -14.73 17.65
CA LEU A 24 6.57 -14.04 16.40
C LEU A 24 5.90 -12.71 16.65
N SER A 25 6.50 -11.66 16.13
CA SER A 25 5.92 -10.31 16.14
C SER A 25 5.96 -9.73 14.73
N ILE A 26 5.05 -8.82 14.44
CA ILE A 26 5.02 -8.11 13.17
C ILE A 26 5.03 -6.60 13.41
N ALA A 27 5.57 -5.86 12.45
CA ALA A 27 5.39 -4.41 12.39
C ALA A 27 4.13 -4.18 11.56
N SER A 28 3.08 -3.68 12.20
CA SER A 28 1.78 -3.54 11.56
C SER A 28 1.77 -2.34 10.63
N PHE A 29 1.63 -2.60 9.33
CA PHE A 29 1.57 -1.57 8.30
C PHE A 29 0.16 -1.54 7.70
N VAL A 30 -0.57 -0.45 7.96
CA VAL A 30 -1.94 -0.28 7.48
C VAL A 30 -2.03 1.00 6.67
N ILE A 31 -2.34 0.86 5.39
CA ILE A 31 -2.46 2.01 4.49
C ILE A 31 -3.90 2.53 4.36
N LEU A 32 -4.88 1.79 4.88
CA LEU A 32 -6.26 2.27 4.86
C LEU A 32 -6.39 3.54 5.70
N GLY A 33 -6.91 4.58 5.10
CA GLY A 33 -7.04 5.86 5.74
C GLY A 33 -5.82 6.76 5.64
N ASP A 34 -4.68 6.24 5.16
CA ASP A 34 -3.47 7.04 4.98
C ASP A 34 -3.38 7.53 3.53
N THR A 35 -4.09 8.62 3.24
CA THR A 35 -4.14 9.18 1.90
C THR A 35 -2.77 9.66 1.42
N GLU A 36 -1.97 10.21 2.33
CA GLU A 36 -0.66 10.74 1.98
C GLU A 36 0.26 9.64 1.45
N ILE A 37 0.33 8.50 2.14
CA ILE A 37 1.22 7.42 1.72
C ILE A 37 0.75 6.82 0.38
N VAL A 38 -0.56 6.69 0.19
CA VAL A 38 -1.11 6.20 -1.08
C VAL A 38 -0.77 7.15 -2.22
N ARG A 39 -1.00 8.43 -2.02
CA ARG A 39 -0.75 9.46 -3.03
C ARG A 39 0.73 9.57 -3.42
N LYS A 40 1.64 9.38 -2.44
CA LYS A 40 3.07 9.47 -2.69
C LYS A 40 3.64 8.18 -3.28
N THR A 41 3.09 7.03 -2.90
CA THR A 41 3.59 5.72 -3.34
C THR A 41 3.10 5.34 -4.73
N ALA A 42 1.84 5.63 -5.05
CA ALA A 42 1.23 5.21 -6.31
C ALA A 42 2.01 5.67 -7.54
N PRO A 43 2.47 6.94 -7.65
CA PRO A 43 3.26 7.35 -8.82
C PRO A 43 4.57 6.57 -8.96
N ILE A 44 5.22 6.24 -7.86
CA ILE A 44 6.47 5.49 -7.87
C ILE A 44 6.24 4.09 -8.41
N ILE A 45 5.18 3.42 -7.95
CA ILE A 45 4.83 2.08 -8.43
C ILE A 45 4.40 2.12 -9.89
N ALA A 46 3.55 3.07 -10.26
CA ALA A 46 3.07 3.19 -11.64
C ALA A 46 4.23 3.36 -12.61
N LYS A 47 5.24 4.12 -12.23
CA LYS A 47 6.41 4.36 -13.07
C LYS A 47 7.24 3.09 -13.29
N LYS A 48 7.21 2.16 -12.34
CA LYS A 48 7.98 0.91 -12.40
C LYS A 48 7.25 -0.21 -13.12
N LEU A 49 5.95 -0.05 -13.38
CA LEU A 49 5.17 -1.09 -14.02
C LEU A 49 5.41 -1.09 -15.53
N PRO A 50 5.42 -2.28 -16.17
CA PRO A 50 5.35 -2.36 -17.62
C PRO A 50 3.95 -1.91 -18.09
N GLU A 51 3.76 -1.85 -19.40
CA GLU A 51 2.42 -1.61 -19.93
C GLU A 51 1.50 -2.75 -19.49
N VAL A 52 0.39 -2.40 -18.85
CA VAL A 52 -0.56 -3.37 -18.31
C VAL A 52 -1.98 -2.99 -18.71
N ASP A 53 -2.85 -3.98 -18.84
CA ASP A 53 -4.26 -3.75 -19.18
C ASP A 53 -5.11 -3.58 -17.93
N PHE A 54 -4.76 -4.23 -16.83
CA PHE A 54 -5.52 -4.19 -15.58
C PHE A 54 -4.61 -4.16 -14.38
N ILE A 55 -5.12 -3.54 -13.32
CA ILE A 55 -4.55 -3.64 -11.99
C ILE A 55 -5.46 -4.54 -11.17
N VAL A 56 -4.87 -5.49 -10.46
CA VAL A 56 -5.61 -6.42 -9.61
C VAL A 56 -5.12 -6.26 -8.17
N THR A 57 -6.04 -6.17 -7.25
CA THR A 57 -5.72 -6.09 -5.83
C THR A 57 -6.60 -7.03 -5.02
N ALA A 58 -6.09 -7.48 -3.89
CA ALA A 58 -6.90 -8.24 -2.94
C ALA A 58 -7.65 -7.27 -2.02
N GLU A 59 -8.80 -7.69 -1.54
CA GLU A 59 -9.56 -6.95 -0.54
C GLU A 59 -8.79 -6.99 0.79
N ALA A 60 -8.68 -5.92 1.55
CA ALA A 60 -9.24 -4.59 1.30
C ALA A 60 -8.17 -3.51 1.31
N LYS A 61 -7.00 -3.74 1.92
CA LYS A 61 -6.00 -2.71 2.18
C LYS A 61 -5.35 -2.17 0.91
N GLY A 62 -5.31 -2.97 -0.14
CA GLY A 62 -4.72 -2.55 -1.41
C GLY A 62 -5.65 -1.75 -2.31
N ILE A 63 -6.95 -1.65 -1.96
CA ILE A 63 -7.93 -0.99 -2.82
C ILE A 63 -7.59 0.49 -3.07
N PRO A 64 -7.28 1.31 -2.06
CA PRO A 64 -6.94 2.71 -2.31
C PRO A 64 -5.72 2.87 -3.21
N LEU A 65 -4.70 2.04 -3.01
CA LEU A 65 -3.49 2.07 -3.82
C LEU A 65 -3.77 1.66 -5.27
N ALA A 66 -4.55 0.61 -5.47
CA ALA A 66 -4.95 0.16 -6.80
C ALA A 66 -5.75 1.24 -7.53
N TYR A 67 -6.63 1.94 -6.82
CA TYR A 67 -7.40 3.06 -7.38
C TYR A 67 -6.47 4.16 -7.89
N GLU A 68 -5.53 4.60 -7.05
CA GLU A 68 -4.59 5.68 -7.42
C GLU A 68 -3.69 5.26 -8.58
N ILE A 69 -3.18 4.04 -8.57
CA ILE A 69 -2.33 3.54 -9.67
C ILE A 69 -3.13 3.50 -10.97
N SER A 70 -4.36 3.00 -10.93
CA SER A 70 -5.22 2.94 -12.11
C SER A 70 -5.52 4.32 -12.67
N LYS A 71 -5.77 5.29 -11.79
CA LYS A 71 -6.00 6.67 -12.17
C LYS A 71 -4.78 7.27 -12.86
N ILE A 72 -3.58 7.04 -12.33
CA ILE A 72 -2.33 7.53 -12.92
C ILE A 72 -2.08 6.92 -14.28
N LEU A 73 -2.36 5.61 -14.43
CA LEU A 73 -2.20 4.89 -15.69
C LEU A 73 -3.34 5.13 -16.67
N ASN A 74 -4.33 5.92 -16.27
CA ASN A 74 -5.49 6.25 -17.10
C ASN A 74 -6.31 5.00 -17.48
N LEU A 75 -6.43 4.07 -16.55
CA LEU A 75 -7.28 2.89 -16.69
C LEU A 75 -8.67 3.21 -16.15
N ASN A 76 -9.70 2.69 -16.81
CA ASN A 76 -11.09 2.97 -16.44
C ASN A 76 -11.60 2.11 -15.29
N GLU A 77 -10.90 1.03 -14.97
CA GLU A 77 -11.33 0.13 -13.92
C GLU A 77 -10.15 -0.67 -13.39
N TYR A 78 -10.33 -1.26 -12.23
CA TYR A 78 -9.39 -2.21 -11.64
C TYR A 78 -10.19 -3.37 -11.04
N ILE A 79 -9.52 -4.48 -10.76
CA ILE A 79 -10.15 -5.70 -10.30
C ILE A 79 -9.84 -5.92 -8.83
N VAL A 80 -10.86 -6.21 -8.04
CA VAL A 80 -10.71 -6.56 -6.64
C VAL A 80 -10.99 -8.06 -6.47
N ALA A 81 -9.95 -8.80 -6.08
CA ALA A 81 -10.08 -10.23 -5.79
C ALA A 81 -10.57 -10.42 -4.35
N ARG A 82 -11.59 -11.20 -4.20
CA ARG A 82 -12.21 -11.45 -2.89
C ARG A 82 -12.04 -12.90 -2.46
#